data_007297a3450f865f1a5f883356b4a2a1
#
_entry.id   007297a3450f865f1a5f883356b4a2a1
#
_cell.length_a   1.000
_cell.length_b   1.000
_cell.length_c   1.000
_cell.angle_alpha   90.00
_cell.angle_beta   90.00
_cell.angle_gamma   90.00
#
_symmetry.space_group_name_H-M   'P 1'
#
loop_
_entity.id
_entity.type
_entity.pdbx_description
1 polymer ?
#
loop_
_entity_poly.entity_id
_entity_poly.type
_entity_poly.pdbx_seq_one_letter_code
_entity_poly.pdbx_strand_id
1 'polypeptide(L)'
;MVVKEKIRIRLKGYDHSLVDQSAERIVATAKRTGARVSGPVPLPTEKQIVTILRAVHKYKDSREQFEIRTHKRLIDILRPSNKTVEALMSLELPAGVDIEIKL
;
A
#
# COMPACT_ATOMS: atom_id res chain seq x y z
N MET A 1 -10.91 27.13 -12.07
CA MET A 1 -10.34 26.34 -10.99
C MET A 1 -10.65 24.86 -11.21
N VAL A 2 -9.60 24.06 -11.25
CA VAL A 2 -9.80 22.62 -11.42
C VAL A 2 -9.96 21.98 -10.06
N VAL A 3 -11.12 21.42 -9.82
CA VAL A 3 -11.37 20.66 -8.62
C VAL A 3 -11.03 19.21 -8.92
N LYS A 4 -10.11 18.66 -8.16
CA LYS A 4 -9.78 17.25 -8.28
C LYS A 4 -10.98 16.45 -7.81
N GLU A 5 -11.56 15.68 -8.70
CA GLU A 5 -12.74 14.88 -8.36
C GLU A 5 -12.37 13.59 -7.66
N LYS A 6 -11.10 13.21 -7.72
CA LYS A 6 -10.68 11.90 -7.26
C LYS A 6 -9.20 11.89 -6.90
N ILE A 7 -8.92 11.30 -5.76
CA ILE A 7 -7.55 10.97 -5.36
C ILE A 7 -7.43 9.45 -5.34
N ARG A 8 -6.44 8.95 -6.05
CA ARG A 8 -6.16 7.53 -6.06
C ARG A 8 -4.92 7.24 -5.23
N ILE A 9 -5.08 6.37 -4.26
CA ILE A 9 -4.01 6.00 -3.35
C ILE A 9 -3.69 4.52 -3.53
N ARG A 10 -2.43 4.24 -3.76
CA ARG A 10 -1.93 2.86 -3.82
C ARG A 10 -1.05 2.62 -2.62
N LEU A 11 -1.30 1.51 -1.96
CA LEU A 11 -0.49 1.05 -0.84
C LEU A 11 0.22 -0.23 -1.25
N LYS A 12 1.49 -0.32 -0.90
CA LYS A 12 2.30 -1.52 -1.13
C LYS A 12 3.04 -1.88 0.14
N GLY A 13 3.14 -3.15 0.41
CA GLY A 13 3.91 -3.62 1.55
C GLY A 13 4.07 -5.12 1.52
N TYR A 14 5.06 -5.60 2.24
CA TYR A 14 5.31 -7.03 2.34
C TYR A 14 4.45 -7.69 3.42
N ASP A 15 3.99 -6.92 4.38
CA ASP A 15 3.14 -7.42 5.46
C ASP A 15 1.70 -6.98 5.20
N HIS A 16 0.83 -7.94 4.95
CA HIS A 16 -0.56 -7.64 4.65
C HIS A 16 -1.29 -6.95 5.81
N SER A 17 -0.92 -7.28 7.04
CA SER A 17 -1.54 -6.65 8.22
C SER A 17 -1.25 -5.17 8.28
N LEU A 18 0.00 -4.77 8.02
CA LEU A 18 0.39 -3.36 8.01
C LEU A 18 -0.29 -2.61 6.87
N VAL A 19 -0.38 -3.23 5.70
CA VAL A 19 -1.04 -2.62 4.55
C VAL A 19 -2.52 -2.40 4.84
N ASP A 20 -3.18 -3.39 5.43
CA ASP A 20 -4.59 -3.29 5.77
C ASP A 20 -4.85 -2.24 6.86
N GLN A 21 -4.02 -2.18 7.88
CA GLN A 21 -4.11 -1.15 8.91
C GLN A 21 -3.95 0.25 8.33
N SER A 22 -2.99 0.41 7.42
CA SER A 22 -2.76 1.68 6.75
C SER A 22 -3.97 2.07 5.90
N ALA A 23 -4.54 1.11 5.18
CA ALA A 23 -5.75 1.35 4.39
C ALA A 23 -6.91 1.80 5.27
N GLU A 24 -7.12 1.17 6.42
CA GLU A 24 -8.17 1.55 7.36
C GLU A 24 -7.97 2.97 7.88
N ARG A 25 -6.74 3.35 8.20
CA ARG A 25 -6.42 4.70 8.67
C ARG A 25 -6.73 5.75 7.61
N ILE A 26 -6.36 5.46 6.37
CA ILE A 26 -6.62 6.37 5.26
C ILE A 26 -8.12 6.53 5.04
N VAL A 27 -8.85 5.44 5.04
CA VAL A 27 -10.30 5.47 4.88
C VAL A 27 -10.97 6.25 6.01
N ALA A 28 -10.58 6.00 7.26
CA ALA A 28 -11.13 6.70 8.40
C ALA A 28 -10.83 8.20 8.34
N THR A 29 -9.61 8.57 7.95
CA THR A 29 -9.22 9.97 7.81
C THR A 29 -10.03 10.66 6.73
N ALA A 30 -10.19 10.02 5.58
CA ALA A 30 -10.95 10.59 4.49
C ALA A 30 -12.43 10.77 4.84
N LYS A 31 -13.04 9.78 5.49
CA LYS A 31 -14.41 9.87 5.94
C LYS A 31 -14.62 10.97 6.96
N ARG A 32 -13.66 11.13 7.86
CA ARG A 32 -13.73 12.17 8.89
C ARG A 32 -13.74 13.58 8.28
N THR A 33 -13.10 13.75 7.14
CA THR A 33 -13.06 15.03 6.43
C THR A 33 -14.24 15.22 5.49
N GLY A 34 -15.17 14.28 5.45
CA GLY A 34 -16.37 14.37 4.63
C GLY A 34 -16.24 13.87 3.22
N ALA A 35 -15.10 13.31 2.84
CA ALA A 35 -14.91 12.76 1.51
C ALA A 35 -15.59 11.40 1.38
N ARG A 36 -15.99 11.09 0.16
CA ARG A 36 -16.55 9.79 -0.15
C ARG A 36 -15.43 8.83 -0.52
N VAL A 37 -15.39 7.69 0.11
CA VAL A 37 -14.35 6.70 -0.11
C VAL A 37 -14.94 5.49 -0.81
N SER A 38 -14.35 5.13 -1.95
CA SER A 38 -14.54 3.82 -2.52
C SER A 38 -13.55 2.91 -1.81
N GLY A 39 -14.06 1.97 -1.03
CA GLY A 39 -13.31 1.20 -0.06
C GLY A 39 -12.06 0.52 -0.59
N PRO A 40 -11.19 0.08 0.30
CA PRO A 40 -9.94 -0.51 -0.17
C PRO A 40 -10.23 -1.74 -1.05
N VAL A 41 -9.64 -1.71 -2.24
CA VAL A 41 -9.77 -2.81 -3.19
C VAL A 41 -8.44 -3.55 -3.18
N PRO A 42 -8.44 -4.84 -2.84
CA PRO A 42 -7.20 -5.62 -2.93
C PRO A 42 -6.83 -5.82 -4.40
N LEU A 43 -5.62 -5.43 -4.75
CA LEU A 43 -5.06 -5.71 -6.05
C LEU A 43 -4.34 -7.06 -6.01
N PRO A 44 -4.10 -7.68 -7.16
CA PRO A 44 -3.38 -8.94 -7.19
C PRO A 44 -2.04 -8.82 -6.47
N THR A 45 -1.75 -9.79 -5.61
CA THR A 45 -0.50 -9.85 -4.88
C THR A 45 0.61 -10.27 -5.82
N GLU A 46 1.67 -9.48 -5.87
CA GLU A 46 2.86 -9.86 -6.62
C GLU A 46 3.68 -10.83 -5.80
N LYS A 47 4.08 -11.88 -6.44
CA LYS A 47 4.83 -12.96 -5.82
C LYS A 47 6.16 -13.10 -6.55
N GLN A 48 7.24 -12.94 -5.82
CA GLN A 48 8.56 -13.06 -6.37
C GLN A 48 9.32 -14.15 -5.64
N ILE A 49 9.89 -15.07 -6.40
CA ILE A 49 10.71 -16.12 -5.83
C ILE A 49 12.16 -15.75 -6.08
N VAL A 50 12.89 -15.62 -5.00
CA VAL A 50 14.33 -15.32 -5.06
C VAL A 50 15.07 -16.58 -4.67
N THR A 51 15.93 -17.04 -5.56
CA THR A 51 16.78 -18.18 -5.30
C THR A 51 18.17 -17.68 -4.97
N ILE A 52 18.65 -18.02 -3.79
CA ILE A 52 20.00 -17.69 -3.35
C ILE A 52 20.84 -18.95 -3.37
N LEU A 53 21.94 -18.88 -4.10
CA LEU A 53 22.93 -19.94 -4.08
C LEU A 53 23.87 -19.68 -2.92
N ARG A 54 23.90 -20.60 -1.97
CA ARG A 54 24.90 -20.52 -0.91
C ARG A 54 26.17 -21.19 -1.36
N ALA A 55 27.28 -20.58 -1.05
CA ALA A 55 28.58 -21.13 -1.36
C ALA A 55 28.92 -22.28 -0.41
N VAL A 56 28.37 -23.43 -0.67
CA VAL A 56 28.71 -24.63 0.06
C VAL A 56 29.49 -25.51 -0.89
N HIS A 57 30.71 -25.73 -0.56
CA HIS A 57 31.66 -26.35 -1.45
C HIS A 57 31.40 -27.82 -1.75
N LYS A 58 30.78 -28.51 -0.85
CA LYS A 58 30.65 -29.96 -0.95
C LYS A 58 29.27 -30.45 -1.33
N TYR A 59 28.28 -29.60 -1.34
CA TYR A 59 26.91 -30.02 -1.50
C TYR A 59 26.26 -29.32 -2.70
N LYS A 60 25.60 -30.14 -3.49
CA LYS A 60 25.01 -29.69 -4.73
C LYS A 60 23.83 -28.76 -4.55
N ASP A 61 23.14 -28.89 -3.44
CA ASP A 61 21.82 -28.26 -3.27
C ASP A 61 21.84 -27.16 -2.24
N SER A 62 22.82 -26.28 -2.35
CA SER A 62 22.88 -25.13 -1.47
C SER A 62 22.03 -24.00 -1.97
N ARG A 63 20.78 -24.27 -2.22
CA ARG A 63 19.83 -23.25 -2.66
C ARG A 63 18.87 -22.94 -1.55
N GLU A 64 18.69 -21.68 -1.30
CA GLU A 64 17.55 -21.22 -0.53
C GLU A 64 16.62 -20.44 -1.43
N GLN A 65 15.36 -20.78 -1.39
CA GLN A 65 14.35 -20.04 -2.10
C GLN A 65 13.57 -19.23 -1.09
N PHE A 66 13.48 -17.93 -1.36
CA PHE A 66 12.65 -17.03 -0.58
C PHE A 66 11.51 -16.57 -1.45
N GLU A 67 10.35 -16.53 -0.85
CA GLU A 67 9.19 -16.00 -1.49
C GLU A 67 8.91 -14.61 -0.94
N ILE A 68 8.90 -13.63 -1.81
CA ILE A 68 8.56 -12.27 -1.45
C ILE A 68 7.18 -11.98 -2.01
N ARG A 69 6.25 -11.64 -1.14
CA ARG A 69 4.91 -11.25 -1.53
C ARG A 69 4.72 -9.77 -1.31
N THR A 70 4.33 -9.07 -2.34
CA THR A 70 4.00 -7.66 -2.25
C THR A 70 2.50 -7.52 -2.31
N HIS A 71 1.92 -7.08 -1.21
CA HIS A 71 0.50 -6.84 -1.10
C HIS A 71 0.19 -5.42 -1.53
N LYS A 72 -0.86 -5.27 -2.30
CA LYS A 72 -1.27 -3.98 -2.84
C LYS A 72 -2.72 -3.71 -2.51
N ARG A 73 -3.01 -2.45 -2.19
CA ARG A 73 -4.37 -2.00 -1.97
C ARG A 73 -4.60 -0.71 -2.73
N LEU A 74 -5.79 -0.54 -3.26
CA LEU A 74 -6.18 0.65 -3.99
C LEU A 74 -7.33 1.32 -3.27
N ILE A 75 -7.20 2.60 -3.01
CA ILE A 75 -8.24 3.40 -2.39
C ILE A 75 -8.53 4.60 -3.29
N ASP A 76 -9.78 4.78 -3.65
CA ASP A 76 -10.22 5.96 -4.38
C ASP A 76 -11.00 6.87 -3.44
N ILE A 77 -10.58 8.11 -3.35
CA ILE A 77 -11.28 9.13 -2.57
C ILE A 77 -11.97 10.05 -3.54
N LEU A 78 -13.29 10.08 -3.46
CA LEU A 78 -14.13 10.90 -4.33
C LEU A 78 -14.47 12.20 -3.63
N ARG A 79 -14.48 13.28 -4.41
CA ARG A 79 -14.82 14.62 -3.91
C ARG A 79 -13.96 15.03 -2.71
N PRO A 80 -12.63 14.96 -2.83
CA PRO A 80 -11.77 15.38 -1.73
C PRO A 80 -11.87 16.91 -1.55
N SER A 81 -11.82 17.34 -0.29
CA SER A 81 -11.69 18.74 0.04
C SER A 81 -10.22 19.06 0.36
N ASN A 82 -9.92 20.34 0.55
CA ASN A 82 -8.58 20.74 0.99
C ASN A 82 -8.24 20.09 2.34
N LYS A 83 -9.24 19.96 3.22
CA LYS A 83 -9.05 19.30 4.51
C LYS A 83 -8.66 17.82 4.34
N THR A 84 -9.26 17.16 3.35
CA THR A 84 -8.93 15.77 3.06
C THR A 84 -7.47 15.64 2.63
N VAL A 85 -7.02 16.48 1.72
CA VAL A 85 -5.64 16.46 1.25
C VAL A 85 -4.66 16.74 2.40
N GLU A 86 -4.94 17.76 3.21
CA GLU A 86 -4.09 18.08 4.35
C GLU A 86 -4.02 16.95 5.37
N ALA A 87 -5.17 16.36 5.67
CA ALA A 87 -5.23 15.24 6.62
C ALA A 87 -4.44 14.03 6.12
N LEU A 88 -4.52 13.74 4.83
CA LEU A 88 -3.76 12.63 4.24
C LEU A 88 -2.25 12.91 4.25
N MET A 89 -1.86 14.15 3.99
CA MET A 89 -0.45 14.52 4.00
C MET A 89 0.18 14.47 5.39
N SER A 90 -0.62 14.71 6.43
CA SER A 90 -0.14 14.65 7.80
C SER A 90 -0.30 13.29 8.46
N LEU A 91 -0.86 12.33 7.76
CA LEU A 91 -1.09 11.01 8.30
C LEU A 91 0.22 10.24 8.39
N GLU A 92 0.50 9.70 9.57
CA GLU A 92 1.65 8.83 9.78
C GLU A 92 1.25 7.38 9.55
N LEU A 93 2.00 6.71 8.71
CA LEU A 93 1.79 5.30 8.42
C LEU A 93 2.94 4.47 8.97
N PRO A 94 2.70 3.19 9.27
CA PRO A 94 3.76 2.30 9.74
C PRO A 94 4.91 2.20 8.74
N ALA A 95 6.11 2.01 9.23
CA ALA A 95 7.24 1.69 8.38
C ALA A 95 6.97 0.37 7.65
N GLY A 96 7.46 0.25 6.44
CA GLY A 96 7.24 -0.94 5.62
C GLY A 96 6.04 -0.87 4.70
N VAL A 97 5.33 0.25 4.71
CA VAL A 97 4.23 0.50 3.78
C VAL A 97 4.59 1.67 2.89
N ASP A 98 4.63 1.43 1.60
CA ASP A 98 4.83 2.49 0.61
C ASP A 98 3.48 3.03 0.17
N ILE A 99 3.40 4.33 0.10
CA ILE A 99 2.18 5.01 -0.33
C ILE A 99 2.47 5.82 -1.59
N GLU A 100 1.59 5.69 -2.56
CA GLU A 100 1.63 6.46 -3.79
C GLU A 100 0.29 7.17 -3.95
N ILE A 101 0.33 8.49 -4.08
CA ILE A 101 -0.88 9.29 -4.20
C ILE A 101 -0.89 9.94 -5.57
N LYS A 102 -1.95 9.69 -6.31
CA LYS A 102 -2.20 10.33 -7.61
C LYS A 102 -3.38 11.27 -7.50
N LEU A 103 -3.13 12.47 -7.84
CA LEU A 103 -4.17 13.49 -7.87
C LEU A 103 -4.82 13.59 -9.24
#